data_5a6f62ff869afda4ef63d2a59f139a87
#
_entry.id   5a6f62ff869afda4ef63d2a59f139a87
#
_cell.length_a   1.000
_cell.length_b   1.000
_cell.length_c   1.000
_cell.angle_alpha   90.00
_cell.angle_beta   90.00
_cell.angle_gamma   90.00
#
_symmetry.space_group_name_H-M   'P 1'
#
loop_
_entity.id
_entity.type
_entity.pdbx_description
1 polymer ?
#
loop_
_entity_poly.entity_id
_entity_poly.type
_entity_poly.pdbx_seq_one_letter_code
_entity_poly.pdbx_strand_id
1 'polypeptide(L)'
;QQPLSFLTQVSSYEFAKFWNLKQQNDGVTDPKAYYAPEAVEAYRTGSDPLVFPNTNWKEILYRKAFLQTKNNINISGGSDKVRYFVSMGYMFQDGILKQMPGLSYDNNFSYNRYNYRANLDFKLTETTDMKLNISGVVGKTYEPMEDDGIDDNVWIFTTLWVTPNASPGMVNGIPLTYVGEGPTPPTTRRSGYMTYYNMGYEEKYNTALNLDLAITQRLDFITEGLSLGVKGGYDTNMYIRKQH
;
A
#
# COMPACT_ATOMS: atom_id res chain seq x y z
N GLN A 1 -4.32 0.80 13.24
CA GLN A 1 -5.03 -0.35 12.61
C GLN A 1 -4.23 -1.63 12.82
N GLN A 2 -4.90 -2.75 12.79
CA GLN A 2 -4.29 -4.07 12.75
C GLN A 2 -5.09 -4.97 11.79
N PRO A 3 -4.43 -5.89 11.08
CA PRO A 3 -5.14 -6.86 10.26
C PRO A 3 -6.05 -7.73 11.12
N LEU A 4 -7.26 -8.00 10.64
CA LEU A 4 -8.22 -8.87 11.35
C LEU A 4 -7.76 -10.33 11.33
N SER A 5 -7.16 -10.76 10.23
CA SER A 5 -6.60 -12.10 10.07
C SER A 5 -5.49 -12.11 9.02
N PHE A 6 -4.62 -13.10 9.12
CA PHE A 6 -3.68 -13.48 8.07
C PHE A 6 -3.92 -14.95 7.72
N LEU A 7 -3.58 -15.34 6.51
CA LEU A 7 -3.53 -16.74 6.14
C LEU A 7 -2.53 -17.50 7.04
N THR A 8 -2.90 -18.69 7.46
CA THR A 8 -2.01 -19.54 8.23
C THR A 8 -0.98 -20.15 7.30
N GLN A 9 0.29 -19.93 7.59
CA GLN A 9 1.39 -20.58 6.89
C GLN A 9 1.59 -21.97 7.47
N VAL A 10 1.72 -22.98 6.61
CA VAL A 10 2.08 -24.34 7.02
C VAL A 10 3.54 -24.40 7.48
N SER A 11 3.88 -25.38 8.30
CA SER A 11 5.27 -25.66 8.66
C SER A 11 6.06 -26.25 7.49
N SER A 12 7.40 -26.16 7.55
CA SER A 12 8.27 -26.80 6.54
C SER A 12 8.09 -28.31 6.48
N TYR A 13 7.78 -28.94 7.61
CA TYR A 13 7.47 -30.36 7.67
C TYR A 13 6.18 -30.69 6.90
N GLU A 14 5.09 -29.97 7.15
CA GLU A 14 3.84 -30.16 6.43
C GLU A 14 4.00 -29.85 4.94
N PHE A 15 4.70 -28.76 4.62
CA PHE A 15 4.99 -28.41 3.23
C PHE A 15 5.72 -29.51 2.48
N ALA A 16 6.80 -30.05 3.07
CA ALA A 16 7.56 -31.13 2.45
C ALA A 16 6.72 -32.40 2.25
N LYS A 17 5.88 -32.76 3.24
CA LYS A 17 4.95 -33.91 3.11
C LYS A 17 3.94 -33.71 2.01
N PHE A 18 3.28 -32.55 1.95
CA PHE A 18 2.29 -32.26 0.91
C PHE A 18 2.92 -32.19 -0.46
N TRP A 19 4.13 -31.66 -0.55
CA TRP A 19 4.89 -31.66 -1.79
C TRP A 19 5.16 -33.09 -2.29
N ASN A 20 5.66 -33.98 -1.44
CA ASN A 20 5.93 -35.36 -1.80
C ASN A 20 4.65 -36.08 -2.21
N LEU A 21 3.55 -35.86 -1.50
CA LEU A 21 2.24 -36.43 -1.85
C LEU A 21 1.76 -35.91 -3.23
N LYS A 22 1.94 -34.62 -3.50
CA LYS A 22 1.62 -34.04 -4.81
C LYS A 22 2.42 -34.73 -5.92
N GLN A 23 3.75 -34.85 -5.75
CA GLN A 23 4.60 -35.47 -6.76
C GLN A 23 4.23 -36.93 -7.01
N GLN A 24 3.86 -37.65 -5.96
CA GLN A 24 3.38 -39.03 -6.07
C GLN A 24 2.08 -39.10 -6.86
N ASN A 25 1.11 -38.23 -6.59
CA ASN A 25 -0.17 -38.17 -7.28
C ASN A 25 -0.02 -37.80 -8.76
N ASP A 26 0.96 -36.94 -9.06
CA ASP A 26 1.29 -36.51 -10.42
C ASP A 26 2.10 -37.59 -11.20
N GLY A 27 2.45 -38.70 -10.56
CA GLY A 27 3.22 -39.79 -11.19
C GLY A 27 4.68 -39.44 -11.48
N VAL A 28 5.25 -38.45 -10.77
CA VAL A 28 6.65 -38.05 -10.95
C VAL A 28 7.57 -39.14 -10.44
N THR A 29 8.51 -39.61 -11.27
CA THR A 29 9.42 -40.71 -10.94
C THR A 29 10.86 -40.26 -10.62
N ASP A 30 11.20 -38.99 -10.87
CA ASP A 30 12.51 -38.44 -10.54
C ASP A 30 12.65 -38.25 -9.01
N PRO A 31 13.59 -38.99 -8.35
CA PRO A 31 13.80 -38.85 -6.92
C PRO A 31 14.20 -37.42 -6.48
N LYS A 32 14.83 -36.64 -7.37
CA LYS A 32 15.24 -35.25 -7.09
C LYS A 32 14.04 -34.30 -6.98
N ALA A 33 12.87 -34.71 -7.48
CA ALA A 33 11.66 -33.94 -7.35
C ALA A 33 11.00 -34.04 -5.95
N TYR A 34 11.50 -34.93 -5.09
CA TYR A 34 11.00 -35.20 -3.76
C TYR A 34 11.90 -34.65 -2.66
N TYR A 35 11.34 -34.30 -1.54
CA TYR A 35 12.08 -34.15 -0.29
C TYR A 35 12.49 -35.52 0.22
N ALA A 36 13.80 -35.72 0.42
CA ALA A 36 14.31 -36.96 0.97
C ALA A 36 13.78 -37.21 2.40
N PRO A 37 13.63 -38.48 2.84
CA PRO A 37 13.13 -38.79 4.18
C PRO A 37 13.91 -38.10 5.29
N GLU A 38 15.23 -37.98 5.15
CA GLU A 38 16.10 -37.30 6.11
C GLU A 38 15.81 -35.80 6.20
N ALA A 39 15.50 -35.16 5.07
CA ALA A 39 15.10 -33.75 5.04
C ALA A 39 13.73 -33.54 5.71
N VAL A 40 12.77 -34.41 5.44
CA VAL A 40 11.44 -34.38 6.07
C VAL A 40 11.57 -34.54 7.58
N GLU A 41 12.42 -35.47 8.04
CA GLU A 41 12.67 -35.69 9.47
C GLU A 41 13.40 -34.50 10.11
N ALA A 42 14.36 -33.90 9.41
CA ALA A 42 15.06 -32.70 9.87
C ALA A 42 14.08 -31.53 10.07
N TYR A 43 13.14 -31.30 9.14
CA TYR A 43 12.06 -30.32 9.33
C TYR A 43 11.15 -30.64 10.51
N ARG A 44 10.85 -31.93 10.75
CA ARG A 44 10.01 -32.35 11.85
C ARG A 44 10.66 -32.11 13.22
N THR A 45 11.94 -32.38 13.33
CA THR A 45 12.71 -32.27 14.57
C THR A 45 13.29 -30.86 14.81
N GLY A 46 13.33 -30.04 13.76
CA GLY A 46 13.98 -28.72 13.81
C GLY A 46 15.52 -28.81 13.88
N SER A 47 16.10 -29.92 13.45
CA SER A 47 17.56 -30.08 13.40
C SER A 47 18.14 -29.20 12.29
N ASP A 48 19.27 -28.55 12.58
CA ASP A 48 19.99 -27.66 11.69
C ASP A 48 19.07 -26.61 10.97
N PRO A 49 18.55 -25.63 11.70
CA PRO A 49 17.59 -24.65 11.17
C PRO A 49 18.19 -23.73 10.10
N LEU A 50 19.50 -23.72 9.90
CA LEU A 50 20.14 -22.99 8.80
C LEU A 50 20.00 -23.72 7.47
N VAL A 51 20.08 -25.06 7.48
CA VAL A 51 19.92 -25.92 6.30
C VAL A 51 18.47 -26.33 6.09
N PHE A 52 17.75 -26.60 7.18
CA PHE A 52 16.34 -27.02 7.18
C PHE A 52 15.46 -25.98 7.91
N PRO A 53 15.33 -24.78 7.37
CA PRO A 53 14.59 -23.72 8.03
C PRO A 53 13.10 -24.01 8.11
N ASN A 54 12.45 -23.45 9.14
CA ASN A 54 11.01 -23.43 9.30
C ASN A 54 10.59 -22.00 9.67
N THR A 55 10.60 -21.15 8.67
CA THR A 55 10.51 -19.70 8.84
C THR A 55 9.09 -19.21 8.82
N ASN A 56 8.68 -18.52 9.87
CA ASN A 56 7.42 -17.79 9.92
C ASN A 56 7.59 -16.41 9.27
N TRP A 57 7.35 -16.34 7.97
CA TRP A 57 7.50 -15.11 7.19
C TRP A 57 6.61 -13.98 7.70
N LYS A 58 5.43 -14.29 8.20
CA LYS A 58 4.53 -13.30 8.78
C LYS A 58 5.17 -12.58 9.97
N GLU A 59 5.82 -13.30 10.86
CA GLU A 59 6.49 -12.69 12.02
C GLU A 59 7.72 -11.89 11.62
N ILE A 60 8.40 -12.30 10.56
CA ILE A 60 9.60 -11.60 10.07
C ILE A 60 9.23 -10.31 9.36
N LEU A 61 8.24 -10.36 8.46
CA LEU A 61 7.96 -9.28 7.52
C LEU A 61 6.99 -8.24 8.06
N TYR A 62 6.03 -8.63 8.91
CA TYR A 62 4.93 -7.77 9.27
C TYR A 62 4.96 -7.30 10.71
N ARG A 63 4.55 -6.06 10.91
CA ARG A 63 4.19 -5.50 12.22
C ARG A 63 2.83 -6.04 12.65
N LYS A 64 2.59 -6.10 13.96
CA LYS A 64 1.27 -6.49 14.50
C LYS A 64 0.22 -5.40 14.29
N ALA A 65 0.65 -4.15 14.22
CA ALA A 65 -0.21 -2.99 14.02
C ALA A 65 0.57 -1.86 13.35
N PHE A 66 -0.15 -0.94 12.75
CA PHE A 66 0.40 0.28 12.14
C PHE A 66 -0.45 1.50 12.48
N LEU A 67 0.17 2.67 12.42
CA LEU A 67 -0.44 3.94 12.77
C LEU A 67 -1.27 4.48 11.59
N GLN A 68 -2.47 4.95 11.89
CA GLN A 68 -3.25 5.81 11.02
C GLN A 68 -3.76 7.00 11.81
N THR A 69 -3.55 8.20 11.27
CA THR A 69 -4.10 9.44 11.85
C THR A 69 -4.94 10.16 10.81
N LYS A 70 -6.01 10.82 11.29
CA LYS A 70 -6.84 11.67 10.46
C LYS A 70 -7.25 12.90 11.25
N ASN A 71 -6.90 14.06 10.73
CA ASN A 71 -7.15 15.35 11.36
C ASN A 71 -7.90 16.24 10.37
N ASN A 72 -8.93 16.95 10.84
CA ASN A 72 -9.69 17.89 10.04
C ASN A 72 -9.88 19.19 10.83
N ILE A 73 -9.71 20.31 10.15
CA ILE A 73 -9.98 21.63 10.67
C ILE A 73 -10.98 22.30 9.73
N ASN A 74 -12.04 22.85 10.32
CA ASN A 74 -13.07 23.58 9.58
C ASN A 74 -13.23 24.97 10.18
N ILE A 75 -13.28 25.98 9.34
CA ILE A 75 -13.47 27.36 9.71
C ILE A 75 -14.63 27.91 8.86
N SER A 76 -15.60 28.52 9.49
CA SER A 76 -16.70 29.17 8.78
C SER A 76 -17.01 30.52 9.43
N GLY A 77 -17.47 31.44 8.64
CA GLY A 77 -17.85 32.76 9.10
C GLY A 77 -18.45 33.59 7.97
N GLY A 78 -18.74 34.82 8.27
CA GLY A 78 -19.21 35.74 7.26
C GLY A 78 -19.84 37.01 7.82
N SER A 79 -20.28 37.85 6.89
CA SER A 79 -21.03 39.06 7.08
C SER A 79 -22.19 39.06 6.06
N ASP A 80 -22.95 40.14 6.02
CA ASP A 80 -24.02 40.33 5.02
C ASP A 80 -23.48 40.32 3.58
N LYS A 81 -22.20 40.60 3.37
CA LYS A 81 -21.57 40.68 2.05
C LYS A 81 -20.72 39.46 1.67
N VAL A 82 -20.22 38.71 2.66
CA VAL A 82 -19.32 37.58 2.42
C VAL A 82 -19.65 36.44 3.37
N ARG A 83 -19.79 35.25 2.85
CA ARG A 83 -19.81 34.01 3.64
C ARG A 83 -18.69 33.10 3.17
N TYR A 84 -18.04 32.42 4.12
CA TYR A 84 -16.99 31.51 3.79
C TYR A 84 -17.05 30.26 4.65
N PHE A 85 -16.63 29.16 4.04
CA PHE A 85 -16.34 27.90 4.68
C PHE A 85 -15.01 27.39 4.13
N VAL A 86 -14.06 27.13 5.01
CA VAL A 86 -12.75 26.54 4.67
C VAL A 86 -12.57 25.27 5.47
N SER A 87 -12.19 24.21 4.80
CA SER A 87 -11.89 22.91 5.40
C SER A 87 -10.50 22.42 4.94
N MET A 88 -9.69 21.96 5.89
CA MET A 88 -8.43 21.30 5.63
C MET A 88 -8.41 19.98 6.35
N GLY A 89 -7.97 18.92 5.66
CA GLY A 89 -7.83 17.59 6.21
C GLY A 89 -6.46 17.04 5.93
N TYR A 90 -5.90 16.35 6.91
CA TYR A 90 -4.66 15.59 6.78
C TYR A 90 -4.90 14.16 7.26
N MET A 91 -4.47 13.21 6.45
CA MET A 91 -4.45 11.79 6.78
C MET A 91 -3.05 11.24 6.55
N PHE A 92 -2.55 10.55 7.54
CA PHE A 92 -1.34 9.72 7.44
C PHE A 92 -1.71 8.27 7.75
N GLN A 93 -1.20 7.37 6.95
CA GLN A 93 -1.28 5.93 7.17
C GLN A 93 0.12 5.33 6.99
N ASP A 94 0.61 4.69 8.05
CA ASP A 94 1.85 3.92 8.02
C ASP A 94 1.58 2.53 7.40
N GLY A 95 2.63 1.89 6.91
CA GLY A 95 2.55 0.54 6.37
C GLY A 95 2.72 -0.53 7.43
N ILE A 96 2.48 -1.76 7.02
CA ILE A 96 2.52 -2.93 7.89
C ILE A 96 3.86 -3.67 7.83
N LEU A 97 4.73 -3.38 6.86
CA LEU A 97 6.03 -4.04 6.75
C LEU A 97 6.98 -3.58 7.86
N LYS A 98 7.81 -4.48 8.32
CA LYS A 98 8.93 -4.14 9.19
C LYS A 98 10.07 -3.56 8.36
N GLN A 99 10.78 -2.59 8.94
CA GLN A 99 12.02 -2.08 8.35
C GLN A 99 13.06 -3.21 8.25
N MET A 100 13.63 -3.36 7.07
CA MET A 100 14.69 -4.34 6.83
C MET A 100 16.07 -3.76 7.18
N PRO A 101 16.91 -4.50 7.90
CA PRO A 101 18.25 -4.06 8.18
C PRO A 101 19.11 -4.04 6.89
N GLY A 102 20.06 -3.11 6.84
CA GLY A 102 20.99 -2.99 5.73
C GLY A 102 20.49 -2.19 4.53
N LEU A 103 19.23 -1.75 4.51
CA LEU A 103 18.72 -0.85 3.48
C LEU A 103 18.99 0.62 3.86
N SER A 104 19.37 1.43 2.87
CA SER A 104 19.55 2.88 3.01
C SER A 104 18.25 3.68 2.88
N TYR A 105 17.14 3.02 2.61
CA TYR A 105 15.81 3.59 2.43
C TYR A 105 14.77 2.84 3.26
N ASP A 106 13.60 3.44 3.46
CA ASP A 106 12.47 2.76 4.09
C ASP A 106 11.81 1.80 3.10
N ASN A 107 11.73 0.52 3.45
CA ASN A 107 11.07 -0.50 2.64
C ASN A 107 9.59 -0.69 3.00
N ASN A 108 9.00 0.22 3.75
CA ASN A 108 7.61 0.15 4.17
C ASN A 108 6.72 0.99 3.26
N PHE A 109 5.42 0.74 3.32
CA PHE A 109 4.42 1.59 2.70
C PHE A 109 4.12 2.79 3.60
N SER A 110 3.86 3.95 3.01
CA SER A 110 3.20 5.04 3.71
C SER A 110 2.30 5.83 2.76
N TYR A 111 1.22 6.36 3.31
CA TYR A 111 0.29 7.20 2.58
C TYR A 111 0.01 8.49 3.32
N ASN A 112 0.26 9.60 2.64
CA ASN A 112 -0.06 10.94 3.11
C ASN A 112 -1.10 11.55 2.19
N ARG A 113 -2.17 12.10 2.77
CA ARG A 113 -3.25 12.74 2.01
C ARG A 113 -3.62 14.07 2.64
N TYR A 114 -3.59 15.10 1.83
CA TYR A 114 -4.05 16.44 2.16
C TYR A 114 -5.31 16.73 1.35
N ASN A 115 -6.39 17.14 2.02
CA ASN A 115 -7.59 17.61 1.35
C ASN A 115 -7.79 19.06 1.73
N TYR A 116 -8.29 19.84 0.79
CA TYR A 116 -8.69 21.22 1.07
C TYR A 116 -9.98 21.54 0.33
N ARG A 117 -10.78 22.40 0.95
CA ARG A 117 -12.00 22.96 0.36
C ARG A 117 -12.20 24.37 0.87
N ALA A 118 -12.55 25.26 -0.05
CA ALA A 118 -13.02 26.61 0.27
C ALA A 118 -14.30 26.87 -0.52
N ASN A 119 -15.35 27.27 0.17
CA ASN A 119 -16.58 27.74 -0.43
C ASN A 119 -16.73 29.21 -0.02
N LEU A 120 -16.81 30.10 -0.99
CA LEU A 120 -16.87 31.55 -0.80
C LEU A 120 -18.10 32.07 -1.54
N ASP A 121 -19.00 32.67 -0.79
CA ASP A 121 -20.19 33.38 -1.34
C ASP A 121 -19.98 34.87 -1.13
N PHE A 122 -20.06 35.64 -2.20
CA PHE A 122 -19.96 37.10 -2.19
C PHE A 122 -21.23 37.74 -2.72
N LYS A 123 -21.71 38.71 -1.99
CA LYS A 123 -22.71 39.65 -2.48
C LYS A 123 -21.98 40.88 -3.01
N LEU A 124 -21.66 40.88 -4.31
CA LEU A 124 -20.86 41.92 -4.95
C LEU A 124 -21.61 43.26 -4.99
N THR A 125 -22.91 43.19 -5.30
CA THR A 125 -23.83 44.30 -5.26
C THR A 125 -25.15 43.84 -4.65
N GLU A 126 -26.15 44.72 -4.51
CA GLU A 126 -27.49 44.35 -4.07
C GLU A 126 -28.19 43.36 -5.01
N THR A 127 -27.71 43.26 -6.26
CA THR A 127 -28.33 42.43 -7.31
C THR A 127 -27.38 41.41 -7.90
N THR A 128 -26.08 41.37 -7.49
CA THR A 128 -25.08 40.50 -8.04
C THR A 128 -24.47 39.62 -6.96
N ASP A 129 -24.64 38.31 -7.09
CA ASP A 129 -24.04 37.31 -6.23
C ASP A 129 -22.95 36.54 -7.00
N MET A 130 -21.83 36.24 -6.32
CA MET A 130 -20.73 35.43 -6.84
C MET A 130 -20.45 34.27 -5.87
N LYS A 131 -20.28 33.07 -6.41
CA LYS A 131 -19.89 31.87 -5.66
C LYS A 131 -18.58 31.32 -6.24
N LEU A 132 -17.60 31.10 -5.37
CA LEU A 132 -16.34 30.48 -5.71
C LEU A 132 -16.16 29.22 -4.83
N ASN A 133 -16.04 28.06 -5.48
CA ASN A 133 -15.74 26.82 -4.81
C ASN A 133 -14.40 26.32 -5.30
N ILE A 134 -13.50 26.04 -4.37
CA ILE A 134 -12.19 25.44 -4.62
C ILE A 134 -12.12 24.19 -3.78
N SER A 135 -11.76 23.06 -4.38
CA SER A 135 -11.46 21.86 -3.61
C SER A 135 -10.38 21.04 -4.29
N GLY A 136 -9.67 20.27 -3.49
CA GLY A 136 -8.66 19.39 -4.06
C GLY A 136 -8.11 18.40 -3.05
N VAL A 137 -7.30 17.52 -3.59
CA VAL A 137 -6.58 16.50 -2.84
C VAL A 137 -5.15 16.40 -3.35
N VAL A 138 -4.21 16.23 -2.44
CA VAL A 138 -2.83 15.83 -2.74
C VAL A 138 -2.57 14.56 -1.96
N GLY A 139 -2.41 13.44 -2.67
CA GLY A 139 -2.01 12.16 -2.13
C GLY A 139 -0.55 11.86 -2.47
N LYS A 140 0.22 11.40 -1.50
CA LYS A 140 1.57 10.87 -1.70
C LYS A 140 1.61 9.46 -1.13
N THR A 141 1.84 8.47 -2.00
CA THR A 141 2.16 7.10 -1.62
C THR A 141 3.68 6.91 -1.73
N TYR A 142 4.24 6.27 -0.74
CA TYR A 142 5.61 5.76 -0.73
C TYR A 142 5.51 4.24 -0.58
N GLU A 143 6.20 3.49 -1.41
CA GLU A 143 6.16 2.04 -1.37
C GLU A 143 7.48 1.41 -1.87
N PRO A 144 7.82 0.18 -1.43
CA PRO A 144 8.96 -0.53 -1.97
C PRO A 144 8.74 -0.81 -3.46
N MET A 145 9.80 -0.72 -4.25
CA MET A 145 9.77 -1.22 -5.64
C MET A 145 9.71 -2.75 -5.64
N GLU A 146 9.04 -3.26 -6.64
CA GLU A 146 8.94 -4.68 -6.94
C GLU A 146 9.74 -5.02 -8.20
N ASP A 147 10.05 -6.30 -8.36
CA ASP A 147 10.66 -6.82 -9.59
C ASP A 147 9.70 -6.62 -10.77
N ASP A 148 10.21 -6.02 -11.86
CA ASP A 148 9.44 -5.69 -13.06
C ASP A 148 8.70 -6.92 -13.63
N GLY A 149 7.38 -6.88 -13.61
CA GLY A 149 6.48 -7.89 -14.14
C GLY A 149 5.50 -8.50 -13.14
N ILE A 150 5.52 -8.03 -11.90
CA ILE A 150 4.60 -8.46 -10.85
C ILE A 150 3.88 -7.22 -10.31
N ASP A 151 2.80 -6.85 -10.99
CA ASP A 151 1.96 -5.71 -10.61
C ASP A 151 1.50 -5.74 -9.16
N ASP A 152 1.82 -4.67 -8.40
CA ASP A 152 1.23 -4.22 -7.12
C ASP A 152 0.95 -5.30 -6.04
N ASN A 153 1.73 -6.41 -6.01
CA ASN A 153 1.39 -7.57 -5.21
C ASN A 153 2.45 -8.03 -4.21
N VAL A 154 3.30 -7.13 -3.68
CA VAL A 154 4.26 -7.47 -2.60
C VAL A 154 3.61 -8.32 -1.52
N TRP A 155 2.37 -7.98 -1.11
CA TRP A 155 1.69 -8.72 -0.07
C TRP A 155 1.30 -10.15 -0.51
N ILE A 156 0.93 -10.39 -1.79
CA ILE A 156 0.63 -11.72 -2.32
C ILE A 156 1.88 -12.58 -2.31
N PHE A 157 2.99 -12.04 -2.83
CA PHE A 157 4.25 -12.77 -2.87
C PHE A 157 4.84 -13.03 -1.49
N THR A 158 4.71 -12.09 -0.57
CA THR A 158 5.21 -12.23 0.80
C THR A 158 4.31 -13.06 1.72
N THR A 159 3.06 -13.33 1.33
CA THR A 159 2.11 -14.10 2.16
C THR A 159 1.67 -15.41 1.55
N LEU A 160 1.40 -15.45 0.23
CA LEU A 160 0.82 -16.63 -0.44
C LEU A 160 1.85 -17.50 -1.13
N TRP A 161 2.93 -16.89 -1.62
CA TRP A 161 3.89 -17.60 -2.47
C TRP A 161 5.19 -17.94 -1.75
N VAL A 162 5.39 -17.41 -0.55
CA VAL A 162 6.55 -17.76 0.26
C VAL A 162 6.43 -19.15 0.85
N THR A 163 7.54 -19.86 0.87
CA THR A 163 7.60 -21.19 1.48
C THR A 163 8.41 -21.14 2.78
N PRO A 164 7.98 -21.85 3.82
CA PRO A 164 8.63 -21.78 5.14
C PRO A 164 10.08 -22.30 5.13
N ASN A 165 10.43 -23.11 4.15
CA ASN A 165 11.71 -23.75 3.98
C ASN A 165 12.65 -23.03 2.99
N ALA A 166 12.27 -21.84 2.51
CA ALA A 166 13.05 -21.12 1.50
C ALA A 166 14.35 -20.54 2.07
N SER A 167 14.33 -20.07 3.29
CA SER A 167 15.44 -19.37 3.94
C SER A 167 15.21 -19.35 5.46
N PRO A 168 16.24 -19.31 6.30
CA PRO A 168 16.12 -19.09 7.74
C PRO A 168 15.66 -17.65 8.08
N GLY A 169 15.44 -16.81 7.08
CA GLY A 169 15.01 -15.44 7.24
C GLY A 169 16.14 -14.50 7.66
N MET A 170 16.34 -14.31 8.95
CA MET A 170 17.35 -13.42 9.50
C MET A 170 18.41 -14.22 10.27
N VAL A 171 19.67 -14.08 9.90
CA VAL A 171 20.80 -14.70 10.60
C VAL A 171 21.82 -13.62 10.98
N ASN A 172 22.08 -13.46 12.28
CA ASN A 172 22.98 -12.44 12.80
C ASN A 172 22.69 -11.01 12.31
N GLY A 173 21.39 -10.68 12.13
CA GLY A 173 20.97 -9.36 11.63
C GLY A 173 21.09 -9.18 10.13
N ILE A 174 21.45 -10.22 9.38
CA ILE A 174 21.56 -10.21 7.93
C ILE A 174 20.38 -10.99 7.34
N PRO A 175 19.57 -10.38 6.45
CA PRO A 175 18.50 -11.09 5.76
C PRO A 175 19.09 -12.05 4.73
N LEU A 176 18.69 -13.31 4.80
CA LEU A 176 19.02 -14.33 3.83
C LEU A 176 17.86 -14.55 2.88
N THR A 177 18.09 -14.28 1.60
CA THR A 177 17.05 -14.40 0.57
C THR A 177 16.86 -15.84 0.10
N TYR A 178 17.87 -16.67 0.28
CA TYR A 178 17.90 -18.02 -0.25
C TYR A 178 18.80 -18.94 0.55
N VAL A 179 18.40 -20.18 0.76
CA VAL A 179 19.28 -21.27 1.19
C VAL A 179 19.86 -21.90 -0.08
N GLY A 180 21.18 -21.94 -0.20
CA GLY A 180 21.87 -22.49 -1.36
C GLY A 180 21.39 -23.88 -1.80
N GLU A 181 22.03 -24.50 -2.77
CA GLU A 181 21.68 -25.84 -3.21
C GLU A 181 21.75 -26.83 -2.03
N GLY A 182 20.59 -27.37 -1.67
CA GLY A 182 20.43 -28.29 -0.55
C GLY A 182 19.66 -29.54 -0.99
N PRO A 183 19.43 -30.50 -0.09
CA PRO A 183 18.73 -31.76 -0.38
C PRO A 183 17.23 -31.59 -0.61
N THR A 184 16.81 -30.44 -1.08
CA THR A 184 15.40 -30.06 -1.27
C THR A 184 15.16 -29.64 -2.72
N PRO A 185 13.98 -29.95 -3.29
CA PRO A 185 13.64 -29.56 -4.65
C PRO A 185 13.76 -28.06 -4.89
N PRO A 186 14.56 -27.62 -5.87
CA PRO A 186 14.91 -26.20 -6.05
C PRO A 186 13.72 -25.30 -6.42
N THR A 187 12.70 -25.86 -7.05
CA THR A 187 11.51 -25.12 -7.53
C THR A 187 10.54 -24.69 -6.44
N THR A 188 10.76 -25.12 -5.20
CA THR A 188 9.81 -24.92 -4.10
C THR A 188 10.15 -23.75 -3.18
N ARG A 189 11.28 -23.07 -3.42
CA ARG A 189 11.83 -22.11 -2.47
C ARG A 189 11.55 -20.68 -2.91
N ARG A 190 10.63 -20.01 -2.20
CA ARG A 190 10.39 -18.59 -2.34
C ARG A 190 10.46 -17.91 -0.98
N SER A 191 11.50 -17.11 -0.81
CA SER A 191 11.72 -16.32 0.40
C SER A 191 10.84 -15.06 0.37
N GLY A 192 10.39 -14.62 1.55
CA GLY A 192 9.66 -13.38 1.67
C GLY A 192 10.46 -12.11 1.32
N TYR A 193 11.75 -12.23 1.10
CA TYR A 193 12.61 -11.10 0.71
C TYR A 193 12.80 -10.95 -0.80
N MET A 194 12.56 -12.01 -1.59
CA MET A 194 12.98 -12.06 -3.00
C MET A 194 12.35 -10.99 -3.87
N THR A 195 11.15 -10.54 -3.53
CA THR A 195 10.36 -9.68 -4.41
C THR A 195 10.61 -8.19 -4.22
N TYR A 196 11.11 -7.79 -3.04
CA TYR A 196 11.22 -6.35 -2.74
C TYR A 196 12.50 -5.95 -1.99
N TYR A 197 13.32 -6.93 -1.55
CA TYR A 197 14.55 -6.60 -0.85
C TYR A 197 15.59 -6.01 -1.81
N ASN A 198 16.08 -4.81 -1.48
CA ASN A 198 17.09 -4.08 -2.27
C ASN A 198 16.66 -3.73 -3.71
N MET A 199 15.36 -3.63 -3.96
CA MET A 199 14.81 -3.23 -5.27
C MET A 199 14.63 -1.72 -5.40
N GLY A 200 14.84 -0.96 -4.31
CA GLY A 200 14.57 0.46 -4.26
C GLY A 200 13.17 0.78 -3.75
N TYR A 201 12.72 1.99 -4.03
CA TYR A 201 11.40 2.47 -3.63
C TYR A 201 10.80 3.39 -4.69
N GLU A 202 9.50 3.58 -4.62
CA GLU A 202 8.83 4.53 -5.48
C GLU A 202 7.93 5.49 -4.71
N GLU A 203 7.77 6.67 -5.27
CA GLU A 203 6.86 7.69 -4.81
C GLU A 203 5.80 7.96 -5.87
N LYS A 204 4.53 7.82 -5.49
CA LYS A 204 3.37 8.11 -6.34
C LYS A 204 2.65 9.35 -5.80
N TYR A 205 2.48 10.34 -6.65
CA TYR A 205 1.72 11.56 -6.34
C TYR A 205 0.42 11.55 -7.14
N ASN A 206 -0.69 11.70 -6.46
CA ASN A 206 -2.01 11.86 -7.06
C ASN A 206 -2.61 13.18 -6.58
N THR A 207 -2.77 14.12 -7.49
CA THR A 207 -3.28 15.45 -7.19
C THR A 207 -4.52 15.74 -8.02
N ALA A 208 -5.58 16.22 -7.37
CA ALA A 208 -6.78 16.70 -8.02
C ALA A 208 -7.08 18.13 -7.55
N LEU A 209 -7.52 18.96 -8.48
CA LEU A 209 -8.00 20.33 -8.21
C LEU A 209 -9.31 20.51 -8.96
N ASN A 210 -10.33 21.01 -8.24
CA ASN A 210 -11.61 21.42 -8.79
C ASN A 210 -11.84 22.89 -8.43
N LEU A 211 -12.22 23.68 -9.41
CA LEU A 211 -12.55 25.09 -9.28
C LEU A 211 -13.87 25.37 -9.97
N ASP A 212 -14.84 25.95 -9.24
CA ASP A 212 -16.12 26.39 -9.76
C ASP A 212 -16.30 27.88 -9.48
N LEU A 213 -16.65 28.65 -10.49
CA LEU A 213 -17.07 30.04 -10.36
C LEU A 213 -18.49 30.20 -10.93
N ALA A 214 -19.38 30.76 -10.14
CA ALA A 214 -20.72 31.11 -10.59
C ALA A 214 -21.01 32.57 -10.25
N ILE A 215 -21.60 33.29 -11.19
CA ILE A 215 -22.08 34.65 -11.02
C ILE A 215 -23.58 34.68 -11.37
N THR A 216 -24.39 35.25 -10.51
CA THR A 216 -25.83 35.43 -10.71
C THR A 216 -26.15 36.90 -10.60
N GLN A 217 -26.82 37.45 -11.63
CA GLN A 217 -27.31 38.82 -11.69
C GLN A 217 -28.82 38.83 -11.67
N ARG A 218 -29.43 39.51 -10.70
CA ARG A 218 -30.86 39.80 -10.71
C ARG A 218 -31.15 40.95 -11.66
N LEU A 219 -32.19 40.79 -12.46
CA LEU A 219 -32.61 41.71 -13.51
C LEU A 219 -34.02 42.22 -13.24
N ASP A 220 -34.38 42.40 -11.97
CA ASP A 220 -35.69 42.89 -11.53
C ASP A 220 -36.05 44.25 -12.16
N PHE A 221 -35.03 45.01 -12.59
CA PHE A 221 -35.22 46.29 -13.30
C PHE A 221 -35.76 46.10 -14.75
N ILE A 222 -35.69 44.87 -15.30
CA ILE A 222 -36.30 44.52 -16.60
C ILE A 222 -37.64 43.85 -16.35
N THR A 223 -37.66 42.83 -15.49
CA THR A 223 -38.86 42.07 -15.14
C THR A 223 -38.66 41.48 -13.74
N GLU A 224 -39.66 41.66 -12.86
CA GLU A 224 -39.63 41.15 -11.50
C GLU A 224 -39.38 39.62 -11.48
N GLY A 225 -38.42 39.19 -10.67
CA GLY A 225 -38.00 37.79 -10.54
C GLY A 225 -37.09 37.27 -11.64
N LEU A 226 -36.77 38.09 -12.65
CA LEU A 226 -35.81 37.68 -13.70
C LEU A 226 -34.39 37.66 -13.13
N SER A 227 -33.64 36.62 -13.46
CA SER A 227 -32.19 36.51 -13.16
C SER A 227 -31.44 35.84 -14.28
N LEU A 228 -30.17 36.21 -14.40
CA LEU A 228 -29.19 35.57 -15.31
C LEU A 228 -28.07 34.97 -14.49
N GLY A 229 -27.75 33.69 -14.72
CA GLY A 229 -26.62 32.98 -14.09
C GLY A 229 -25.63 32.47 -15.12
N VAL A 230 -24.34 32.64 -14.83
CA VAL A 230 -23.24 32.05 -15.59
C VAL A 230 -22.37 31.24 -14.65
N LYS A 231 -22.05 30.02 -15.04
CA LYS A 231 -21.15 29.14 -14.29
C LYS A 231 -20.00 28.64 -15.17
N GLY A 232 -18.78 28.70 -14.67
CA GLY A 232 -17.58 28.07 -15.23
C GLY A 232 -16.94 27.12 -14.23
N GLY A 233 -16.37 26.02 -14.72
CA GLY A 233 -15.64 25.07 -13.90
C GLY A 233 -14.32 24.68 -14.54
N TYR A 234 -13.34 24.34 -13.71
CA TYR A 234 -12.05 23.79 -14.12
C TYR A 234 -11.70 22.63 -13.22
N ASP A 235 -11.48 21.46 -13.82
CA ASP A 235 -11.10 20.24 -13.14
C ASP A 235 -9.80 19.70 -13.73
N THR A 236 -8.88 19.31 -12.87
CA THR A 236 -7.62 18.68 -13.31
C THR A 236 -7.19 17.58 -12.35
N ASN A 237 -6.60 16.54 -12.93
CA ASN A 237 -5.95 15.46 -12.23
C ASN A 237 -4.52 15.31 -12.74
N MET A 238 -3.57 15.12 -11.83
CA MET A 238 -2.17 14.88 -12.15
C MET A 238 -1.68 13.64 -11.38
N TYR A 239 -1.04 12.75 -12.09
CA TYR A 239 -0.36 11.58 -11.52
C TYR A 239 1.12 11.63 -11.88
N ILE A 240 1.98 11.49 -10.88
CA ILE A 240 3.44 11.43 -11.04
C ILE A 240 3.94 10.21 -10.30
N ARG A 241 4.76 9.40 -10.96
CA ARG A 241 5.50 8.27 -10.38
C ARG A 241 6.99 8.56 -10.49
N LYS A 242 7.72 8.36 -9.39
CA LYS A 242 9.18 8.48 -9.32
C LYS A 242 9.73 7.20 -8.74
N GLN A 243 10.73 6.63 -9.38
CA GLN A 243 11.42 5.42 -8.97
C GLN A 243 12.86 5.76 -8.56
N HIS A 244 13.35 5.11 -7.49
CA HIS A 244 14.65 5.37 -6.89
C HIS A 244 15.43 4.09 -6.61
#